data_15512df06b3b14ea3c56c1589d21556d
#
_entry.id   15512df06b3b14ea3c56c1589d21556d
#
_cell.length_a   1.000
_cell.length_b   1.000
_cell.length_c   1.000
_cell.angle_alpha   90.00
_cell.angle_beta   90.00
_cell.angle_gamma   90.00
#
_symmetry.space_group_name_H-M   'P 1'
#
loop_
_entity.id
_entity.type
_entity.pdbx_description
1 polymer ?
#
loop_
_entity_poly.entity_id
_entity_poly.type
_entity_poly.pdbx_seq_one_letter_code
_entity_poly.pdbx_strand_id
1 'polypeptide(L)'
;FCWSYAQQKNQDIIFEIGTEEQSGSNNSQEELEYTLENMRKFCKNNKMPFPSFVVIQAGTRVMETKNIGSFDSPIRIANELPPEIQIPQMINVCNKYGIFMKEHNTDYLSTDSLQWQPRLGIHAANIAPEFGVAETKAFIDILKKGDHTDLLDDFLKISYDSMKWKKWMLKDTDANDTDRAIIAGHYIFSSNEFIELKAKASSKIDNLDGFLKSKVKESIFRYMNAFNLT
;
A
#
# COMPACT_ATOMS: atom_id res chain seq x y z
N PHE A 1 10.68 -23.55 -3.93
CA PHE A 1 10.35 -23.93 -2.53
C PHE A 1 8.86 -23.86 -2.27
N CYS A 2 8.22 -22.67 -2.33
CA CYS A 2 6.79 -22.48 -1.99
C CYS A 2 5.86 -23.41 -2.77
N TRP A 3 6.06 -23.57 -4.08
CA TRP A 3 5.30 -24.50 -4.92
C TRP A 3 5.43 -25.94 -4.45
N SER A 4 6.67 -26.43 -4.26
CA SER A 4 6.91 -27.80 -3.79
C SER A 4 6.32 -28.05 -2.42
N TYR A 5 6.38 -27.08 -1.51
CA TYR A 5 5.77 -27.17 -0.19
C TYR A 5 4.24 -27.23 -0.26
N ALA A 6 3.61 -26.40 -1.09
CA ALA A 6 2.16 -26.43 -1.26
C ALA A 6 1.68 -27.77 -1.82
N GLN A 7 2.39 -28.31 -2.82
CA GLN A 7 2.10 -29.64 -3.36
C GLN A 7 2.19 -30.74 -2.30
N GLN A 8 3.23 -30.70 -1.44
CA GLN A 8 3.35 -31.66 -0.32
C GLN A 8 2.20 -31.54 0.70
N LYS A 9 1.60 -30.36 0.82
CA LYS A 9 0.44 -30.09 1.69
C LYS A 9 -0.90 -30.27 0.98
N ASN A 10 -0.89 -30.66 -0.27
CA ASN A 10 -2.08 -30.78 -1.12
C ASN A 10 -2.93 -29.50 -1.11
N GLN A 11 -2.24 -28.33 -1.24
CA GLN A 11 -2.85 -27.01 -1.27
C GLN A 11 -2.64 -26.36 -2.64
N ASP A 12 -3.71 -25.85 -3.22
CA ASP A 12 -3.64 -24.99 -4.39
C ASP A 12 -3.21 -23.59 -3.95
N ILE A 13 -2.17 -23.07 -4.61
CA ILE A 13 -1.70 -21.71 -4.42
C ILE A 13 -1.55 -21.00 -5.76
N ILE A 14 -1.82 -19.72 -5.77
CA ILE A 14 -1.51 -18.84 -6.88
C ILE A 14 -0.30 -17.99 -6.51
N PHE A 15 0.49 -17.60 -7.52
CA PHE A 15 1.65 -16.74 -7.33
C PHE A 15 1.37 -15.33 -7.84
N GLU A 16 1.96 -14.40 -7.14
CA GLU A 16 2.13 -13.02 -7.56
C GLU A 16 3.63 -12.73 -7.61
N ILE A 17 4.05 -11.96 -8.60
CA ILE A 17 5.43 -11.46 -8.70
C ILE A 17 5.41 -9.95 -8.74
N GLY A 18 6.43 -9.31 -8.18
CA GLY A 18 6.63 -7.86 -8.20
C GLY A 18 7.76 -7.49 -9.14
N THR A 19 7.57 -6.42 -9.89
CA THR A 19 8.59 -5.79 -10.74
C THR A 19 8.88 -4.36 -10.27
N GLU A 20 8.14 -3.91 -9.25
CA GLU A 20 8.26 -2.58 -8.68
C GLU A 20 9.57 -2.42 -7.92
N GLU A 21 10.19 -1.25 -8.04
CA GLU A 21 11.32 -0.85 -7.23
C GLU A 21 10.91 0.03 -6.05
N GLN A 22 11.60 -0.09 -4.93
CA GLN A 22 11.38 0.79 -3.77
C GLN A 22 11.75 2.25 -4.07
N SER A 23 12.55 2.49 -5.11
CA SER A 23 12.88 3.84 -5.61
C SER A 23 11.66 4.61 -6.10
N GLY A 24 10.58 3.91 -6.42
CA GLY A 24 9.33 4.50 -6.88
C GLY A 24 9.36 4.96 -8.34
N SER A 25 10.30 4.46 -9.16
CA SER A 25 10.25 4.67 -10.60
C SER A 25 9.16 3.82 -11.25
N ASN A 26 8.56 4.35 -12.32
CA ASN A 26 7.60 3.60 -13.12
C ASN A 26 8.32 2.49 -13.92
N ASN A 27 7.66 1.35 -14.07
CA ASN A 27 8.16 0.27 -14.93
C ASN A 27 8.09 0.65 -16.42
N SER A 28 9.08 0.25 -17.21
CA SER A 28 8.99 0.32 -18.66
C SER A 28 8.35 -0.92 -19.27
N GLN A 29 7.84 -0.78 -20.50
CA GLN A 29 7.26 -1.91 -21.23
C GLN A 29 8.30 -3.01 -21.47
N GLU A 30 9.51 -2.64 -21.83
CA GLU A 30 10.61 -3.53 -22.13
C GLU A 30 11.07 -4.32 -20.90
N GLU A 31 11.16 -3.65 -19.74
CA GLU A 31 11.48 -4.31 -18.46
C GLU A 31 10.42 -5.34 -18.07
N LEU A 32 9.14 -4.99 -18.23
CA LEU A 32 8.05 -5.91 -17.95
C LEU A 32 8.07 -7.12 -18.90
N GLU A 33 8.22 -6.91 -20.20
CA GLU A 33 8.33 -7.99 -21.18
C GLU A 33 9.51 -8.92 -20.88
N TYR A 34 10.68 -8.34 -20.59
CA TYR A 34 11.87 -9.12 -20.21
C TYR A 34 11.63 -9.96 -18.96
N THR A 35 11.02 -9.38 -17.94
CA THR A 35 10.73 -10.07 -16.68
C THR A 35 9.75 -11.24 -16.90
N LEU A 36 8.64 -11.00 -17.62
CA LEU A 36 7.63 -12.01 -17.86
C LEU A 36 8.14 -13.15 -18.76
N GLU A 37 8.96 -12.82 -19.76
CA GLU A 37 9.58 -13.85 -20.61
C GLU A 37 10.54 -14.76 -19.82
N ASN A 38 11.37 -14.19 -18.94
CA ASN A 38 12.25 -14.97 -18.08
C ASN A 38 11.46 -15.82 -17.06
N MET A 39 10.41 -15.22 -16.46
CA MET A 39 9.53 -15.94 -15.56
C MET A 39 8.84 -17.12 -16.24
N ARG A 40 8.35 -16.95 -17.47
CA ARG A 40 7.74 -18.02 -18.26
C ARG A 40 8.72 -19.16 -18.52
N LYS A 41 9.96 -18.86 -18.89
CA LYS A 41 11.02 -19.86 -19.06
C LYS A 41 11.34 -20.58 -17.74
N PHE A 42 11.44 -19.85 -16.66
CA PHE A 42 11.68 -20.41 -15.33
C PHE A 42 10.56 -21.36 -14.90
N CYS A 43 9.31 -20.93 -15.00
CA CYS A 43 8.15 -21.77 -14.65
C CYS A 43 8.08 -23.06 -15.49
N LYS A 44 8.31 -22.95 -16.82
CA LYS A 44 8.36 -24.11 -17.71
C LYS A 44 9.45 -25.09 -17.33
N ASN A 45 10.67 -24.60 -17.06
CA ASN A 45 11.82 -25.43 -16.72
C ASN A 45 11.64 -26.15 -15.37
N ASN A 46 10.92 -25.52 -14.43
CA ASN A 46 10.68 -26.07 -13.08
C ASN A 46 9.31 -26.74 -12.94
N LYS A 47 8.54 -26.89 -14.02
CA LYS A 47 7.20 -27.50 -14.04
C LYS A 47 6.27 -26.86 -12.99
N MET A 48 6.31 -25.55 -12.88
CA MET A 48 5.45 -24.77 -11.96
C MET A 48 4.43 -23.96 -12.77
N PRO A 49 3.28 -23.61 -12.15
CA PRO A 49 2.33 -22.72 -12.78
C PRO A 49 2.94 -21.32 -12.98
N PHE A 50 2.48 -20.65 -14.03
CA PHE A 50 2.81 -19.24 -14.24
C PHE A 50 2.08 -18.39 -13.20
N PRO A 51 2.66 -17.25 -12.72
CA PRO A 51 1.98 -16.37 -11.79
C PRO A 51 0.65 -15.84 -12.34
N SER A 52 -0.32 -15.64 -11.45
CA SER A 52 -1.62 -15.06 -11.82
C SER A 52 -1.57 -13.55 -11.88
N PHE A 53 -0.72 -12.92 -11.06
CA PHE A 53 -0.58 -11.46 -10.99
C PHE A 53 0.88 -11.04 -11.10
N VAL A 54 1.07 -9.90 -11.76
CA VAL A 54 2.31 -9.13 -11.70
C VAL A 54 2.02 -7.75 -11.13
N VAL A 55 2.80 -7.35 -10.10
CA VAL A 55 2.73 -6.02 -9.51
C VAL A 55 3.58 -5.07 -10.35
N ILE A 56 2.98 -3.99 -10.77
CA ILE A 56 3.58 -2.98 -11.64
C ILE A 56 3.34 -1.61 -11.00
N GLN A 57 4.29 -0.70 -11.16
CA GLN A 57 4.11 0.70 -10.79
C GLN A 57 3.94 1.53 -12.06
N ALA A 58 2.74 2.08 -12.24
CA ALA A 58 2.35 2.80 -13.45
C ALA A 58 1.66 4.13 -13.15
N GLY A 59 2.40 5.07 -12.55
CA GLY A 59 1.90 6.41 -12.26
C GLY A 59 1.47 6.63 -10.81
N THR A 60 1.74 5.69 -9.92
CA THR A 60 1.48 5.81 -8.48
C THR A 60 2.80 5.83 -7.71
N ARG A 61 2.89 6.66 -6.68
CA ARG A 61 4.02 6.69 -5.75
C ARG A 61 3.61 7.28 -4.41
N VAL A 62 3.83 6.55 -3.34
CA VAL A 62 3.47 7.00 -2.00
C VAL A 62 4.68 7.61 -1.30
N MET A 63 4.52 8.83 -0.85
CA MET A 63 5.44 9.52 0.06
C MET A 63 4.62 10.24 1.13
N GLU A 64 5.12 10.22 2.37
CA GLU A 64 4.39 10.80 3.51
C GLU A 64 2.98 10.20 3.66
N THR A 65 1.94 11.01 3.55
CA THR A 65 0.54 10.57 3.55
C THR A 65 -0.19 11.00 2.28
N LYS A 66 0.49 10.94 1.14
CA LYS A 66 -0.06 11.34 -0.16
C LYS A 66 0.49 10.48 -1.30
N ASN A 67 -0.29 10.39 -2.37
CA ASN A 67 0.19 9.86 -3.64
C ASN A 67 0.80 11.00 -4.44
N ILE A 68 2.06 10.85 -4.85
CA ILE A 68 2.81 11.87 -5.59
C ILE A 68 3.15 11.42 -7.02
N GLY A 69 2.55 10.32 -7.46
CA GLY A 69 2.68 9.84 -8.83
C GLY A 69 1.86 10.65 -9.83
N SER A 70 2.05 10.35 -11.10
CA SER A 70 1.39 11.05 -12.21
C SER A 70 -0.11 10.75 -12.32
N PHE A 71 -0.61 9.71 -11.64
CA PHE A 71 -2.00 9.27 -11.73
C PHE A 71 -3.00 10.32 -11.21
N ASP A 72 -2.66 11.00 -10.12
CA ASP A 72 -3.51 12.03 -9.47
C ASP A 72 -2.95 13.45 -9.69
N SER A 73 -1.86 13.58 -10.45
CA SER A 73 -1.22 14.86 -10.67
C SER A 73 -1.96 15.67 -11.75
N PRO A 74 -2.32 16.94 -11.46
CA PRO A 74 -2.94 17.83 -12.45
C PRO A 74 -1.95 18.30 -13.52
N ILE A 75 -0.66 18.07 -13.33
CA ILE A 75 0.41 18.45 -14.24
C ILE A 75 1.26 17.23 -14.60
N ARG A 76 1.84 17.24 -15.78
CA ARG A 76 2.72 16.16 -16.21
C ARG A 76 4.02 16.17 -15.45
N ILE A 77 4.43 14.99 -14.99
CA ILE A 77 5.72 14.79 -14.34
C ILE A 77 6.78 14.57 -15.41
N ALA A 78 7.88 15.29 -15.32
CA ALA A 78 8.95 15.20 -16.30
C ALA A 78 9.53 13.77 -16.33
N ASN A 79 9.73 13.25 -17.55
CA ASN A 79 10.25 11.91 -17.83
C ASN A 79 9.33 10.74 -17.40
N GLU A 80 8.07 11.01 -17.05
CA GLU A 80 7.06 9.97 -16.84
C GLU A 80 6.05 9.95 -17.99
N LEU A 81 5.68 8.75 -18.45
CA LEU A 81 4.53 8.60 -19.33
C LEU A 81 3.25 8.87 -18.54
N PRO A 82 2.27 9.56 -19.12
CA PRO A 82 0.96 9.70 -18.50
C PRO A 82 0.32 8.34 -18.29
N PRO A 83 -0.40 8.14 -17.17
CA PRO A 83 -1.05 6.86 -16.87
C PRO A 83 -1.97 6.36 -17.97
N GLU A 84 -2.67 7.27 -18.66
CA GLU A 84 -3.54 6.96 -19.79
C GLU A 84 -2.82 6.40 -21.02
N ILE A 85 -1.50 6.51 -21.07
CA ILE A 85 -0.64 5.90 -22.09
C ILE A 85 0.07 4.67 -21.53
N GLN A 86 0.68 4.80 -20.35
CA GLN A 86 1.49 3.75 -19.74
C GLN A 86 0.66 2.52 -19.36
N ILE A 87 -0.49 2.70 -18.72
CA ILE A 87 -1.32 1.58 -18.25
C ILE A 87 -1.80 0.71 -19.39
N PRO A 88 -2.36 1.23 -20.52
CA PRO A 88 -2.69 0.40 -21.65
C PRO A 88 -1.51 -0.38 -22.23
N GLN A 89 -0.30 0.19 -22.24
CA GLN A 89 0.89 -0.54 -22.67
C GLN A 89 1.21 -1.72 -21.74
N MET A 90 1.17 -1.50 -20.42
CA MET A 90 1.37 -2.57 -19.42
C MET A 90 0.30 -3.66 -19.53
N ILE A 91 -0.97 -3.29 -19.68
CA ILE A 91 -2.08 -4.23 -19.88
C ILE A 91 -1.88 -5.07 -21.15
N ASN A 92 -1.43 -4.48 -22.25
CA ASN A 92 -1.14 -5.21 -23.48
C ASN A 92 -0.04 -6.25 -23.27
N VAL A 93 1.02 -5.92 -22.55
CA VAL A 93 2.06 -6.88 -22.19
C VAL A 93 1.48 -7.99 -21.31
N CYS A 94 0.73 -7.65 -20.26
CA CYS A 94 0.09 -8.64 -19.39
C CYS A 94 -0.81 -9.61 -20.19
N ASN A 95 -1.62 -9.10 -21.10
CA ASN A 95 -2.49 -9.89 -21.98
C ASN A 95 -1.69 -10.88 -22.86
N LYS A 96 -0.55 -10.44 -23.43
CA LYS A 96 0.35 -11.29 -24.22
C LYS A 96 0.86 -12.50 -23.44
N TYR A 97 1.02 -12.37 -22.14
CA TYR A 97 1.52 -13.42 -21.24
C TYR A 97 0.41 -14.17 -20.48
N GLY A 98 -0.84 -13.72 -20.57
CA GLY A 98 -1.97 -14.31 -19.85
C GLY A 98 -1.87 -14.11 -18.33
N ILE A 99 -1.38 -12.96 -17.89
CA ILE A 99 -1.20 -12.58 -16.48
C ILE A 99 -2.00 -11.31 -16.17
N PHE A 100 -2.49 -11.17 -14.94
CA PHE A 100 -3.23 -10.00 -14.51
C PHE A 100 -2.30 -8.92 -13.97
N MET A 101 -2.61 -7.66 -14.31
CA MET A 101 -1.92 -6.50 -13.75
C MET A 101 -2.46 -6.12 -12.38
N LYS A 102 -1.56 -5.89 -11.43
CA LYS A 102 -1.85 -5.31 -10.12
C LYS A 102 -1.05 -4.03 -9.95
N GLU A 103 -1.74 -2.91 -9.71
CA GLU A 103 -1.09 -1.62 -9.49
C GLU A 103 -0.47 -1.54 -8.11
N HIS A 104 0.77 -1.05 -8.02
CA HIS A 104 1.49 -0.81 -6.78
C HIS A 104 1.15 0.58 -6.22
N ASN A 105 1.27 0.76 -4.89
CA ASN A 105 1.14 2.08 -4.24
C ASN A 105 -0.14 2.87 -4.56
N THR A 106 -1.30 2.22 -4.51
CA THR A 106 -2.59 2.85 -4.80
C THR A 106 -3.13 3.73 -3.65
N ASP A 107 -2.42 3.75 -2.52
CA ASP A 107 -2.77 4.53 -1.34
C ASP A 107 -2.89 6.02 -1.64
N TYR A 108 -3.77 6.69 -0.94
CA TYR A 108 -4.01 8.15 -0.95
C TYR A 108 -4.46 8.75 -2.29
N LEU A 109 -4.80 7.95 -3.28
CA LEU A 109 -5.44 8.46 -4.49
C LEU A 109 -6.81 9.03 -4.18
N SER A 110 -7.24 10.04 -4.94
CA SER A 110 -8.60 10.54 -4.90
C SER A 110 -9.61 9.45 -5.27
N THR A 111 -10.85 9.59 -4.82
CA THR A 111 -11.92 8.63 -5.18
C THR A 111 -12.13 8.58 -6.69
N ASP A 112 -12.03 9.71 -7.37
CA ASP A 112 -12.17 9.79 -8.83
C ASP A 112 -11.06 9.00 -9.52
N SER A 113 -9.80 9.17 -9.08
CA SER A 113 -8.66 8.42 -9.61
C SER A 113 -8.78 6.92 -9.35
N LEU A 114 -9.25 6.52 -8.17
CA LEU A 114 -9.51 5.10 -7.87
C LEU A 114 -10.55 4.50 -8.82
N GLN A 115 -11.61 5.22 -9.18
CA GLN A 115 -12.65 4.76 -10.12
C GLN A 115 -12.12 4.57 -11.54
N TRP A 116 -11.06 5.29 -11.92
CA TRP A 116 -10.42 5.13 -13.22
C TRP A 116 -9.61 3.85 -13.35
N GLN A 117 -9.03 3.33 -12.26
CA GLN A 117 -8.16 2.15 -12.32
C GLN A 117 -8.85 0.93 -12.96
N PRO A 118 -10.02 0.44 -12.50
CA PRO A 118 -10.70 -0.67 -13.16
C PRO A 118 -11.17 -0.34 -14.59
N ARG A 119 -11.51 0.91 -14.87
CA ARG A 119 -11.89 1.36 -16.22
C ARG A 119 -10.74 1.32 -17.23
N LEU A 120 -9.50 1.51 -16.73
CA LEU A 120 -8.28 1.38 -17.54
C LEU A 120 -7.84 -0.08 -17.73
N GLY A 121 -8.50 -1.04 -17.06
CA GLY A 121 -8.19 -2.45 -17.17
C GLY A 121 -7.23 -2.98 -16.10
N ILE A 122 -6.95 -2.21 -15.05
CA ILE A 122 -6.20 -2.69 -13.88
C ILE A 122 -7.07 -3.70 -13.13
N HIS A 123 -6.51 -4.89 -12.86
CA HIS A 123 -7.26 -6.02 -12.29
C HIS A 123 -7.23 -6.05 -10.76
N ALA A 124 -6.18 -5.49 -10.15
CA ALA A 124 -6.01 -5.43 -8.71
C ALA A 124 -5.15 -4.24 -8.30
N ALA A 125 -5.18 -3.89 -7.03
CA ALA A 125 -4.41 -2.77 -6.47
C ALA A 125 -3.83 -3.13 -5.09
N ASN A 126 -2.63 -2.63 -4.79
CA ASN A 126 -2.02 -2.70 -3.47
C ASN A 126 -2.34 -1.43 -2.68
N ILE A 127 -2.95 -1.63 -1.52
CA ILE A 127 -3.20 -0.59 -0.53
C ILE A 127 -2.74 -1.12 0.83
N ALA A 128 -1.87 -0.40 1.52
CA ALA A 128 -1.35 -0.83 2.81
C ALA A 128 -1.09 0.32 3.80
N PRO A 129 -0.16 1.28 3.56
CA PRO A 129 0.18 2.30 4.55
C PRO A 129 -1.00 3.20 4.90
N GLU A 130 -1.93 3.50 4.00
CA GLU A 130 -3.10 4.34 4.31
C GLU A 130 -3.99 3.71 5.37
N PHE A 131 -4.18 2.39 5.38
CA PHE A 131 -4.96 1.71 6.41
C PHE A 131 -4.28 1.79 7.78
N GLY A 132 -2.97 1.60 7.83
CA GLY A 132 -2.19 1.76 9.05
C GLY A 132 -2.18 3.20 9.57
N VAL A 133 -2.09 4.17 8.68
CA VAL A 133 -2.20 5.60 9.03
C VAL A 133 -3.61 5.96 9.48
N ALA A 134 -4.66 5.37 8.90
CA ALA A 134 -6.03 5.56 9.35
C ALA A 134 -6.22 5.08 10.80
N GLU A 135 -5.71 3.90 11.16
CA GLU A 135 -5.70 3.40 12.53
C GLU A 135 -4.89 4.30 13.48
N THR A 136 -3.71 4.74 13.03
CA THR A 136 -2.86 5.67 13.79
C THR A 136 -3.58 6.98 14.10
N LYS A 137 -4.19 7.60 13.09
CA LYS A 137 -4.98 8.84 13.26
C LYS A 137 -6.18 8.62 14.18
N ALA A 138 -6.87 7.49 14.04
CA ALA A 138 -8.01 7.16 14.90
C ALA A 138 -7.58 7.02 16.38
N PHE A 139 -6.42 6.41 16.64
CA PHE A 139 -5.87 6.30 17.99
C PHE A 139 -5.52 7.67 18.58
N ILE A 140 -4.86 8.52 17.81
CA ILE A 140 -4.57 9.91 18.19
C ILE A 140 -5.86 10.70 18.49
N ASP A 141 -6.86 10.59 17.62
CA ASP A 141 -8.12 11.32 17.74
C ASP A 141 -8.91 10.93 19.00
N ILE A 142 -8.94 9.65 19.33
CA ILE A 142 -9.68 9.20 20.52
C ILE A 142 -8.96 9.62 21.81
N LEU A 143 -7.62 9.60 21.84
CA LEU A 143 -6.85 10.11 22.97
C LEU A 143 -7.07 11.60 23.16
N LYS A 144 -7.06 12.40 22.08
CA LYS A 144 -7.37 13.85 22.13
C LYS A 144 -8.78 14.13 22.64
N LYS A 145 -9.78 13.41 22.14
CA LYS A 145 -11.19 13.58 22.55
C LYS A 145 -11.43 13.24 24.02
N GLY A 146 -10.66 12.30 24.56
CA GLY A 146 -10.74 11.88 25.96
C GLY A 146 -9.82 12.67 26.91
N ASP A 147 -9.14 13.71 26.44
CA ASP A 147 -8.15 14.49 27.20
C ASP A 147 -7.02 13.63 27.82
N HIS A 148 -6.66 12.53 27.13
CA HIS A 148 -5.58 11.61 27.54
C HIS A 148 -4.23 12.10 27.00
N THR A 149 -3.81 13.31 27.37
CA THR A 149 -2.61 13.97 26.83
C THR A 149 -1.34 13.22 27.14
N ASP A 150 -1.23 12.62 28.33
CA ASP A 150 -0.12 11.77 28.75
C ASP A 150 0.11 10.59 27.79
N LEU A 151 -0.97 9.86 27.46
CA LEU A 151 -0.89 8.74 26.54
C LEU A 151 -0.65 9.18 25.09
N LEU A 152 -1.17 10.33 24.70
CA LEU A 152 -0.93 10.92 23.39
C LEU A 152 0.53 11.29 23.19
N ASP A 153 1.12 11.98 24.17
CA ASP A 153 2.52 12.40 24.12
C ASP A 153 3.47 11.18 24.10
N ASP A 154 3.19 10.18 24.94
CA ASP A 154 3.91 8.91 24.92
C ASP A 154 3.83 8.23 23.54
N PHE A 155 2.62 8.14 22.95
CA PHE A 155 2.43 7.53 21.63
C PHE A 155 3.18 8.28 20.53
N LEU A 156 3.06 9.59 20.48
CA LEU A 156 3.76 10.41 19.48
C LEU A 156 5.27 10.26 19.61
N LYS A 157 5.77 10.24 20.85
CA LYS A 157 7.19 10.08 21.15
C LYS A 157 7.72 8.71 20.66
N ILE A 158 7.12 7.59 21.06
CA ILE A 158 7.60 6.25 20.64
C ILE A 158 7.48 6.05 19.12
N SER A 159 6.44 6.63 18.50
CA SER A 159 6.27 6.60 17.05
C SER A 159 7.39 7.36 16.34
N TYR A 160 7.67 8.58 16.76
CA TYR A 160 8.73 9.41 16.21
C TYR A 160 10.12 8.80 16.41
N ASP A 161 10.42 8.35 17.63
CA ASP A 161 11.72 7.76 18.01
C ASP A 161 12.01 6.44 17.28
N SER A 162 10.97 5.76 16.78
CA SER A 162 11.11 4.57 15.93
C SER A 162 11.88 4.80 14.64
N MET A 163 11.94 6.04 14.19
CA MET A 163 12.54 6.48 12.92
C MET A 163 11.98 5.80 11.65
N LYS A 164 10.87 5.06 11.77
CA LYS A 164 10.26 4.32 10.64
C LYS A 164 9.67 5.25 9.57
N TRP A 165 9.45 6.51 9.89
CA TRP A 165 9.02 7.55 8.96
C TRP A 165 10.10 7.96 7.94
N LYS A 166 11.40 7.81 8.24
CA LYS A 166 12.51 8.38 7.43
C LYS A 166 12.44 8.04 5.95
N LYS A 167 12.16 6.78 5.62
CA LYS A 167 12.12 6.32 4.22
C LYS A 167 10.94 6.90 3.41
N TRP A 168 9.96 7.47 4.09
CA TRP A 168 8.75 8.01 3.48
C TRP A 168 8.78 9.52 3.26
N MET A 169 9.82 10.21 3.72
CA MET A 169 9.93 11.66 3.64
C MET A 169 10.35 12.14 2.26
N LEU A 170 9.68 13.18 1.79
CA LEU A 170 10.15 13.97 0.64
C LEU A 170 11.45 14.69 1.01
N LYS A 171 12.29 14.98 -0.01
CA LYS A 171 13.54 15.74 0.20
C LYS A 171 13.27 17.14 0.77
N ASP A 172 12.27 17.80 0.21
CA ASP A 172 11.86 19.17 0.58
C ASP A 172 10.56 19.13 1.40
N THR A 173 10.54 18.29 2.45
CA THR A 173 9.37 18.11 3.31
C THR A 173 9.17 19.28 4.27
N ASP A 174 7.92 19.69 4.45
CA ASP A 174 7.46 20.60 5.49
C ASP A 174 6.82 19.88 6.70
N ALA A 175 6.86 18.54 6.70
CA ALA A 175 6.30 17.71 7.74
C ALA A 175 6.95 17.99 9.09
N ASN A 176 6.13 18.24 10.11
CA ASN A 176 6.56 18.39 11.48
C ASN A 176 6.74 17.04 12.19
N ASP A 177 7.13 17.03 13.46
CA ASP A 177 7.39 15.79 14.20
C ASP A 177 6.12 14.98 14.45
N THR A 178 4.95 15.64 14.59
CA THR A 178 3.65 14.96 14.69
C THR A 178 3.30 14.26 13.39
N ASP A 179 3.53 14.88 12.23
CA ASP A 179 3.30 14.24 10.92
C ASP A 179 4.18 13.01 10.75
N ARG A 180 5.45 13.11 11.14
CA ARG A 180 6.40 11.98 11.14
C ARG A 180 5.96 10.86 12.07
N ALA A 181 5.48 11.19 13.27
CA ALA A 181 4.92 10.21 14.20
C ALA A 181 3.68 9.52 13.63
N ILE A 182 2.79 10.25 12.95
CA ILE A 182 1.61 9.69 12.28
C ILE A 182 2.00 8.69 11.19
N ILE A 183 3.00 9.01 10.37
CA ILE A 183 3.49 8.10 9.32
C ILE A 183 4.11 6.84 9.92
N ALA A 184 4.80 6.97 11.06
CA ALA A 184 5.48 5.85 11.72
C ALA A 184 4.56 4.98 12.59
N GLY A 185 3.41 5.50 13.05
CA GLY A 185 2.61 4.91 14.12
C GLY A 185 2.27 3.44 13.91
N HIS A 186 1.77 3.07 12.74
CA HIS A 186 1.39 1.68 12.48
C HIS A 186 2.58 0.69 12.48
N TYR A 187 3.82 1.16 12.30
CA TYR A 187 5.01 0.31 12.35
C TYR A 187 5.41 -0.12 13.77
N ILE A 188 4.86 0.54 14.79
CA ILE A 188 5.16 0.21 16.20
C ILE A 188 4.06 -0.59 16.87
N PHE A 189 2.94 -0.88 16.21
CA PHE A 189 1.77 -1.55 16.82
C PHE A 189 2.07 -2.94 17.42
N SER A 190 3.16 -3.57 17.00
CA SER A 190 3.64 -4.83 17.57
C SER A 190 4.76 -4.66 18.61
N SER A 191 5.19 -3.44 18.92
CA SER A 191 6.20 -3.21 19.94
C SER A 191 5.64 -3.36 21.35
N ASN A 192 6.48 -3.75 22.31
CA ASN A 192 6.06 -3.90 23.71
C ASN A 192 5.58 -2.56 24.28
N GLU A 193 6.26 -1.48 23.97
CA GLU A 193 5.90 -0.13 24.41
C GLU A 193 4.49 0.26 23.96
N PHE A 194 4.14 -0.02 22.70
CA PHE A 194 2.80 0.26 22.22
C PHE A 194 1.75 -0.67 22.83
N ILE A 195 2.05 -1.94 23.01
CA ILE A 195 1.14 -2.91 23.64
C ILE A 195 0.78 -2.46 25.08
N GLU A 196 1.76 -2.03 25.86
CA GLU A 196 1.55 -1.50 27.21
C GLU A 196 0.74 -0.19 27.19
N LEU A 197 1.08 0.73 26.28
CA LEU A 197 0.37 1.99 26.12
C LEU A 197 -1.10 1.76 25.72
N LYS A 198 -1.34 0.86 24.77
CA LYS A 198 -2.68 0.49 24.33
C LYS A 198 -3.49 -0.16 25.44
N ALA A 199 -2.88 -0.99 26.30
CA ALA A 199 -3.53 -1.57 27.47
C ALA A 199 -3.98 -0.48 28.46
N LYS A 200 -3.11 0.54 28.73
CA LYS A 200 -3.47 1.70 29.54
C LYS A 200 -4.63 2.50 28.92
N ALA A 201 -4.59 2.74 27.62
CA ALA A 201 -5.68 3.42 26.91
C ALA A 201 -7.00 2.64 27.01
N SER A 202 -6.96 1.31 26.82
CA SER A 202 -8.14 0.44 26.91
C SER A 202 -8.75 0.39 28.32
N SER A 203 -7.98 0.66 29.38
CA SER A 203 -8.53 0.79 30.74
C SER A 203 -9.27 2.09 30.99
N LYS A 204 -9.05 3.12 30.14
CA LYS A 204 -9.65 4.46 30.29
C LYS A 204 -10.72 4.72 29.20
N ILE A 205 -10.70 4.00 28.10
CA ILE A 205 -11.55 4.25 26.92
C ILE A 205 -12.35 2.98 26.60
N ASP A 206 -13.66 3.09 26.74
CA ASP A 206 -14.56 1.99 26.42
C ASP A 206 -14.53 1.62 24.95
N ASN A 207 -14.46 0.32 24.66
CA ASN A 207 -14.49 -0.25 23.32
C ASN A 207 -13.47 0.36 22.34
N LEU A 208 -12.26 0.68 22.82
CA LEU A 208 -11.17 1.25 22.00
C LEU A 208 -10.93 0.41 20.73
N ASP A 209 -10.81 -0.91 20.85
CA ASP A 209 -10.58 -1.79 19.69
C ASP A 209 -11.72 -1.75 18.67
N GLY A 210 -12.96 -1.69 19.12
CA GLY A 210 -14.11 -1.55 18.23
C GLY A 210 -14.08 -0.24 17.47
N PHE A 211 -13.73 0.84 18.13
CA PHE A 211 -13.56 2.15 17.50
C PHE A 211 -12.45 2.14 16.43
N LEU A 212 -11.25 1.65 16.76
CA LEU A 212 -10.13 1.58 15.82
C LEU A 212 -10.48 0.72 14.59
N LYS A 213 -11.05 -0.46 14.82
CA LYS A 213 -11.52 -1.35 13.73
C LYS A 213 -12.55 -0.68 12.84
N SER A 214 -13.47 0.13 13.41
CA SER A 214 -14.47 0.85 12.60
C SER A 214 -13.80 1.84 11.65
N LYS A 215 -12.76 2.54 12.10
CA LYS A 215 -12.05 3.53 11.29
C LYS A 215 -11.23 2.91 10.15
N VAL A 216 -10.60 1.77 10.43
CA VAL A 216 -9.93 0.99 9.37
C VAL A 216 -10.95 0.46 8.36
N LYS A 217 -12.10 -0.05 8.82
CA LYS A 217 -13.19 -0.47 7.93
C LYS A 217 -13.70 0.66 7.05
N GLU A 218 -13.92 1.85 7.59
CA GLU A 218 -14.32 3.04 6.81
C GLU A 218 -13.32 3.31 5.67
N SER A 219 -12.02 3.25 5.95
CA SER A 219 -10.98 3.42 4.94
C SER A 219 -11.01 2.31 3.88
N ILE A 220 -11.17 1.04 4.28
CA ILE A 220 -11.27 -0.09 3.35
C ILE A 220 -12.52 0.06 2.46
N PHE A 221 -13.68 0.40 3.04
CA PHE A 221 -14.92 0.58 2.29
C PHE A 221 -14.83 1.69 1.25
N ARG A 222 -14.05 2.75 1.49
CA ARG A 222 -13.79 3.78 0.48
C ARG A 222 -13.21 3.18 -0.80
N TYR A 223 -12.24 2.29 -0.68
CA TYR A 223 -11.64 1.58 -1.81
C TYR A 223 -12.60 0.59 -2.45
N MET A 224 -13.29 -0.22 -1.66
CA MET A 224 -14.26 -1.18 -2.18
C MET A 224 -15.36 -0.50 -2.99
N ASN A 225 -15.90 0.60 -2.47
CA ASN A 225 -16.90 1.41 -3.18
C ASN A 225 -16.33 2.02 -4.48
N ALA A 226 -15.12 2.59 -4.43
CA ALA A 226 -14.49 3.19 -5.60
C ALA A 226 -14.22 2.16 -6.71
N PHE A 227 -13.90 0.92 -6.34
CA PHE A 227 -13.67 -0.20 -7.26
C PHE A 227 -14.95 -0.96 -7.63
N ASN A 228 -16.11 -0.53 -7.13
CA ASN A 228 -17.41 -1.17 -7.36
C ASN A 228 -17.45 -2.64 -6.92
N LEU A 229 -16.91 -2.92 -5.73
CA LEU A 229 -16.84 -4.26 -5.11
C LEU A 229 -17.88 -4.46 -3.99
N THR A 230 -18.77 -3.50 -3.77
CA THR A 230 -19.84 -3.54 -2.74
C THR A 230 -21.20 -3.34 -3.36
#